data_57431e48c521302fb885157aa952e8ae
#
_entry.id   57431e48c521302fb885157aa952e8ae
#
_cell.length_a   1.000
_cell.length_b   1.000
_cell.length_c   1.000
_cell.angle_alpha   90.00
_cell.angle_beta   90.00
_cell.angle_gamma   90.00
#
_symmetry.space_group_name_H-M   'P 1'
#
loop_
_entity.id
_entity.type
_entity.pdbx_description
1 polymer ?
#
loop_
_entity_poly.entity_id
_entity_poly.type
_entity_poly.pdbx_seq_one_letter_code
_entity_poly.pdbx_strand_id
1 'polypeptide(L)'
;MTFSPAGSSELIMNSLNRKDLLDIESLSKEEILLICDTAKYFKDVFTRDIKSVPVLRGKTVCTLFYEPSTRTRLSFELAAKMLSANTINVPVTTSSVVKGESLIDTVRTLEAMKADYIVMRHAASLAPHFLSKNIKGSVINGGDGFHAHPTQALLDTYSILEKRGSLEGLHIGIIGDIKHSRVARCDVQAFTKLGARVTLCGPSTLLPDEFRQYGADITYNLDELLPELDVINMLRIQRERQKGSLFPSIREYHLLYALTEERFKKCKPDIIVMHPGPMNRGIELDDVVADCPNSIINEQVTNGVAVRMAIFYLLAGGKPLSEEETEGN
;
A
#
# COMPACT_ATOMS: atom_id res chain seq x y z
N MET A 1 -23.72 39.87 -20.27
CA MET A 1 -22.70 39.66 -19.24
C MET A 1 -22.49 38.18 -19.10
N THR A 2 -21.50 37.68 -19.77
CA THR A 2 -21.15 36.24 -19.81
C THR A 2 -20.15 35.99 -18.68
N PHE A 3 -20.56 35.23 -17.67
CA PHE A 3 -19.64 34.71 -16.65
C PHE A 3 -18.82 33.58 -17.25
N SER A 4 -17.52 33.81 -17.39
CA SER A 4 -16.53 32.77 -17.68
C SER A 4 -16.18 32.09 -16.35
N PRO A 5 -16.21 30.76 -16.21
CA PRO A 5 -15.68 30.09 -15.04
C PRO A 5 -14.15 30.12 -15.14
N ALA A 6 -13.51 30.69 -14.12
CA ALA A 6 -12.07 30.61 -13.94
C ALA A 6 -11.70 29.12 -13.75
N GLY A 7 -11.15 28.51 -14.77
CA GLY A 7 -10.56 27.19 -14.71
C GLY A 7 -9.30 27.21 -13.85
N SER A 8 -9.32 26.53 -12.72
CA SER A 8 -8.13 26.04 -12.07
C SER A 8 -7.44 25.09 -13.03
N SER A 9 -6.35 25.52 -13.66
CA SER A 9 -5.45 24.64 -14.39
C SER A 9 -4.77 23.73 -13.35
N GLU A 10 -5.40 22.61 -13.04
CA GLU A 10 -4.69 21.50 -12.40
C GLU A 10 -3.55 21.11 -13.36
N LEU A 11 -2.32 21.25 -12.87
CA LEU A 11 -1.14 20.79 -13.56
C LEU A 11 -1.24 19.26 -13.67
N ILE A 12 -1.74 18.79 -14.82
CA ILE A 12 -1.76 17.35 -15.14
C ILE A 12 -0.30 16.92 -15.24
N MET A 13 0.19 16.16 -14.26
CA MET A 13 1.50 15.57 -14.34
C MET A 13 1.56 14.56 -15.49
N ASN A 14 2.46 14.79 -16.43
CA ASN A 14 2.59 13.96 -17.63
C ASN A 14 3.56 12.77 -17.46
N SER A 15 4.22 12.62 -16.32
CA SER A 15 5.12 11.48 -16.03
C SER A 15 5.53 11.46 -14.56
N LEU A 16 5.84 10.27 -14.06
CA LEU A 16 6.48 10.10 -12.76
C LEU A 16 8.00 10.24 -12.96
N ASN A 17 8.55 11.43 -12.76
CA ASN A 17 9.98 11.70 -12.99
C ASN A 17 10.85 11.20 -11.82
N ARG A 18 10.82 9.88 -11.58
CA ARG A 18 11.54 9.21 -10.50
C ARG A 18 12.20 7.94 -10.99
N LYS A 19 13.37 7.64 -10.40
CA LYS A 19 14.04 6.34 -10.59
C LYS A 19 13.42 5.26 -9.69
N ASP A 20 13.05 5.63 -8.47
CA ASP A 20 12.71 4.72 -7.37
C ASP A 20 11.36 5.05 -6.75
N LEU A 21 10.74 4.06 -6.08
CA LEU A 21 9.60 4.24 -5.19
C LEU A 21 9.94 3.69 -3.80
N LEU A 22 10.32 4.56 -2.86
CA LEU A 22 10.88 4.16 -1.57
C LEU A 22 9.94 4.40 -0.39
N ASP A 23 9.15 5.47 -0.41
CA ASP A 23 8.23 5.90 0.64
C ASP A 23 7.07 6.72 0.06
N ILE A 24 6.12 7.11 0.92
CA ILE A 24 5.01 8.04 0.60
C ILE A 24 5.40 9.49 0.91
N GLU A 25 6.34 9.69 1.83
CA GLU A 25 6.72 11.02 2.29
C GLU A 25 7.25 11.88 1.13
N SER A 26 8.05 11.28 0.26
CA SER A 26 8.64 11.94 -0.90
C SER A 26 7.68 12.14 -2.08
N LEU A 27 6.53 11.45 -2.12
CA LEU A 27 5.55 11.61 -3.19
C LEU A 27 4.70 12.87 -2.99
N SER A 28 4.44 13.62 -4.06
CA SER A 28 3.44 14.68 -4.06
C SER A 28 2.01 14.12 -4.17
N LYS A 29 0.99 14.97 -3.91
CA LYS A 29 -0.42 14.63 -4.12
C LYS A 29 -0.66 14.20 -5.56
N GLU A 30 -0.11 14.94 -6.52
CA GLU A 30 -0.27 14.71 -7.95
C GLU A 30 0.37 13.38 -8.38
N GLU A 31 1.54 13.03 -7.82
CA GLU A 31 2.20 11.75 -8.10
C GLU A 31 1.39 10.56 -7.56
N ILE A 32 0.78 10.70 -6.37
CA ILE A 32 -0.11 9.68 -5.81
C ILE A 32 -1.34 9.49 -6.72
N LEU A 33 -1.98 10.58 -7.14
CA LEU A 33 -3.13 10.54 -8.03
C LEU A 33 -2.77 9.97 -9.40
N LEU A 34 -1.64 10.37 -9.98
CA LEU A 34 -1.15 9.82 -11.25
C LEU A 34 -0.98 8.29 -11.19
N ILE A 35 -0.43 7.76 -10.09
CA ILE A 35 -0.30 6.31 -9.91
C ILE A 35 -1.68 5.66 -9.82
N CYS A 36 -2.61 6.25 -9.08
CA CYS A 36 -3.97 5.73 -8.93
C CYS A 36 -4.76 5.74 -10.25
N ASP A 37 -4.69 6.84 -11.01
CA ASP A 37 -5.33 6.97 -12.31
C ASP A 37 -4.77 5.96 -13.32
N THR A 38 -3.43 5.82 -13.34
CA THR A 38 -2.80 4.79 -14.17
C THR A 38 -3.21 3.38 -13.76
N ALA A 39 -3.39 3.11 -12.46
CA ALA A 39 -3.85 1.82 -11.97
C ALA A 39 -5.26 1.46 -12.45
N LYS A 40 -6.15 2.45 -12.62
CA LYS A 40 -7.50 2.27 -13.16
C LYS A 40 -7.45 1.59 -14.52
N TYR A 41 -6.58 2.05 -15.44
CA TYR A 41 -6.43 1.44 -16.76
C TYR A 41 -5.87 0.01 -16.69
N PHE A 42 -4.91 -0.24 -15.80
CA PHE A 42 -4.37 -1.59 -15.66
C PHE A 42 -5.35 -2.56 -15.00
N LYS A 43 -6.32 -2.07 -14.24
CA LYS A 43 -7.38 -2.91 -13.67
C LYS A 43 -8.24 -3.53 -14.77
N ASP A 44 -8.50 -2.82 -15.85
CA ASP A 44 -9.28 -3.32 -16.98
C ASP A 44 -8.59 -4.49 -17.72
N VAL A 45 -7.26 -4.59 -17.63
CA VAL A 45 -6.53 -5.74 -18.19
C VAL A 45 -6.97 -7.06 -17.56
N PHE A 46 -7.44 -7.07 -16.29
CA PHE A 46 -7.94 -8.30 -15.65
C PHE A 46 -9.22 -8.86 -16.27
N THR A 47 -9.98 -8.03 -16.98
CA THR A 47 -11.26 -8.43 -17.64
C THR A 47 -11.05 -8.97 -19.05
N ARG A 48 -9.83 -8.79 -19.62
CA ARG A 48 -9.50 -9.22 -20.99
C ARG A 48 -9.22 -10.71 -21.05
N ASP A 49 -9.43 -11.32 -22.23
CA ASP A 49 -9.03 -12.71 -22.47
C ASP A 49 -7.52 -12.89 -22.35
N ILE A 50 -6.74 -11.96 -22.92
CA ILE A 50 -5.29 -11.90 -22.79
C ILE A 50 -4.95 -10.88 -21.69
N LYS A 51 -4.62 -11.40 -20.49
CA LYS A 51 -4.33 -10.59 -19.31
C LYS A 51 -2.87 -10.13 -19.28
N SER A 52 -2.36 -9.64 -20.41
CA SER A 52 -1.00 -9.12 -20.49
C SER A 52 -0.88 -8.00 -21.51
N VAL A 53 0.04 -7.06 -21.21
CA VAL A 53 0.39 -5.94 -22.08
C VAL A 53 1.92 -5.87 -22.22
N PRO A 54 2.48 -5.62 -23.42
CA PRO A 54 3.91 -5.76 -23.68
C PRO A 54 4.78 -4.57 -23.23
N VAL A 55 4.34 -3.81 -22.24
CA VAL A 55 4.95 -2.55 -21.82
C VAL A 55 6.38 -2.73 -21.27
N LEU A 56 6.65 -3.82 -20.56
CA LEU A 56 7.98 -4.13 -20.00
C LEU A 56 8.64 -5.29 -20.71
N ARG A 57 8.31 -5.54 -21.97
CA ARG A 57 8.93 -6.61 -22.76
C ARG A 57 10.43 -6.41 -22.84
N GLY A 58 11.21 -7.42 -22.47
CA GLY A 58 12.68 -7.38 -22.44
C GLY A 58 13.26 -6.79 -21.16
N LYS A 59 12.43 -6.26 -20.23
CA LYS A 59 12.86 -5.83 -18.91
C LYS A 59 12.87 -6.97 -17.91
N THR A 60 13.71 -6.87 -16.88
CA THR A 60 13.85 -7.87 -15.82
C THR A 60 13.52 -7.24 -14.46
N VAL A 61 12.53 -7.85 -13.79
CA VAL A 61 12.13 -7.51 -12.42
C VAL A 61 12.65 -8.56 -11.46
N CYS A 62 13.43 -8.15 -10.49
CA CYS A 62 13.95 -9.02 -9.43
C CYS A 62 13.20 -8.78 -8.12
N THR A 63 12.68 -9.87 -7.49
CA THR A 63 12.10 -9.80 -6.14
C THR A 63 13.10 -10.31 -5.11
N LEU A 64 13.49 -9.42 -4.18
CA LEU A 64 14.50 -9.65 -3.14
C LEU A 64 13.83 -9.50 -1.76
N PHE A 65 13.33 -10.60 -1.21
CA PHE A 65 12.53 -10.60 0.01
C PHE A 65 13.28 -11.26 1.17
N TYR A 66 13.77 -10.45 2.10
CA TYR A 66 14.41 -10.89 3.35
C TYR A 66 13.40 -11.19 4.47
N GLU A 67 12.15 -10.75 4.33
CA GLU A 67 11.04 -11.12 5.21
C GLU A 67 10.01 -11.95 4.45
N PRO A 68 9.41 -12.99 5.05
CA PRO A 68 8.32 -13.74 4.43
C PRO A 68 7.14 -12.84 4.08
N SER A 69 6.67 -12.91 2.84
CA SER A 69 5.47 -12.22 2.39
C SER A 69 4.95 -12.83 1.09
N THR A 70 4.03 -13.76 1.21
CA THR A 70 3.45 -14.45 0.05
C THR A 70 2.66 -13.48 -0.83
N ARG A 71 1.73 -12.72 -0.25
CA ARG A 71 0.87 -11.80 -1.02
C ARG A 71 1.65 -10.71 -1.75
N THR A 72 2.51 -9.99 -1.04
CA THR A 72 3.27 -8.88 -1.65
C THR A 72 4.15 -9.38 -2.77
N ARG A 73 4.88 -10.49 -2.54
CA ARG A 73 5.75 -11.09 -3.56
C ARG A 73 4.96 -11.53 -4.79
N LEU A 74 3.93 -12.36 -4.61
CA LEU A 74 3.11 -12.86 -5.72
C LEU A 74 2.43 -11.73 -6.49
N SER A 75 1.99 -10.68 -5.80
CA SER A 75 1.38 -9.53 -6.45
C SER A 75 2.37 -8.74 -7.34
N PHE A 76 3.62 -8.56 -6.90
CA PHE A 76 4.67 -7.96 -7.73
C PHE A 76 5.08 -8.85 -8.91
N GLU A 77 5.24 -10.16 -8.66
CA GLU A 77 5.56 -11.12 -9.73
C GLU A 77 4.45 -11.16 -10.78
N LEU A 78 3.18 -11.17 -10.34
CA LEU A 78 2.03 -11.15 -11.24
C LEU A 78 1.98 -9.83 -12.04
N ALA A 79 2.13 -8.68 -11.38
CA ALA A 79 2.14 -7.38 -12.04
C ALA A 79 3.24 -7.30 -13.11
N ALA A 80 4.46 -7.75 -12.80
CA ALA A 80 5.57 -7.78 -13.75
C ALA A 80 5.28 -8.71 -14.96
N LYS A 81 4.72 -9.89 -14.71
CA LYS A 81 4.34 -10.84 -15.78
C LYS A 81 3.24 -10.30 -16.68
N MET A 82 2.23 -9.64 -16.09
CA MET A 82 1.15 -9.01 -16.86
C MET A 82 1.66 -7.84 -17.73
N LEU A 83 2.79 -7.21 -17.35
CA LEU A 83 3.49 -6.23 -18.18
C LEU A 83 4.52 -6.85 -19.13
N SER A 84 4.53 -8.19 -19.27
CA SER A 84 5.46 -8.96 -20.12
C SER A 84 6.94 -8.84 -19.72
N ALA A 85 7.24 -8.55 -18.46
CA ALA A 85 8.60 -8.54 -17.94
C ALA A 85 9.08 -9.97 -17.60
N ASN A 86 10.39 -10.18 -17.67
CA ASN A 86 11.04 -11.33 -17.06
C ASN A 86 11.07 -11.16 -15.53
N THR A 87 10.78 -12.23 -14.80
CA THR A 87 10.78 -12.17 -13.32
C THR A 87 11.82 -13.11 -12.74
N ILE A 88 12.64 -12.60 -11.82
CA ILE A 88 13.62 -13.40 -11.06
C ILE A 88 13.26 -13.28 -9.58
N ASN A 89 13.00 -14.42 -8.94
CA ASN A 89 12.83 -14.48 -7.48
C ASN A 89 14.13 -14.94 -6.84
N VAL A 90 14.68 -14.13 -5.93
CA VAL A 90 15.87 -14.48 -5.15
C VAL A 90 15.42 -15.01 -3.79
N PRO A 91 15.48 -16.33 -3.57
CA PRO A 91 15.10 -16.93 -2.29
C PRO A 91 16.23 -16.70 -1.26
N VAL A 92 16.12 -15.65 -0.47
CA VAL A 92 17.15 -15.22 0.49
C VAL A 92 17.50 -16.32 1.51
N THR A 93 16.53 -17.13 1.92
CA THR A 93 16.71 -18.21 2.91
C THR A 93 17.59 -19.36 2.42
N THR A 94 17.79 -19.49 1.11
CA THR A 94 18.61 -20.56 0.47
C THR A 94 19.73 -20.01 -0.40
N SER A 95 19.92 -18.68 -0.41
CA SER A 95 20.93 -18.01 -1.23
C SER A 95 22.27 -17.86 -0.51
N SER A 96 23.25 -17.29 -1.20
CA SER A 96 24.57 -16.94 -0.67
C SER A 96 24.53 -15.95 0.53
N VAL A 97 23.41 -15.25 0.71
CA VAL A 97 23.15 -14.41 1.89
C VAL A 97 23.26 -15.20 3.20
N VAL A 98 22.83 -16.48 3.21
CA VAL A 98 23.00 -17.39 4.36
C VAL A 98 24.48 -17.67 4.64
N LYS A 99 25.36 -17.52 3.63
CA LYS A 99 26.82 -17.68 3.76
C LYS A 99 27.53 -16.39 4.20
N GLY A 100 26.77 -15.32 4.53
CA GLY A 100 27.34 -14.04 4.97
C GLY A 100 27.61 -13.03 3.85
N GLU A 101 27.06 -13.24 2.64
CA GLU A 101 27.12 -12.25 1.56
C GLU A 101 26.44 -10.96 1.99
N SER A 102 27.09 -9.82 1.76
CA SER A 102 26.51 -8.53 2.09
C SER A 102 25.37 -8.17 1.14
N LEU A 103 24.42 -7.36 1.62
CA LEU A 103 23.32 -6.85 0.79
C LEU A 103 23.83 -6.19 -0.50
N ILE A 104 24.92 -5.42 -0.40
CA ILE A 104 25.46 -4.69 -1.55
C ILE A 104 26.05 -5.65 -2.60
N ASP A 105 26.68 -6.75 -2.18
CA ASP A 105 27.25 -7.72 -3.10
C ASP A 105 26.17 -8.52 -3.82
N THR A 106 25.11 -8.92 -3.08
CA THR A 106 23.92 -9.55 -3.69
C THR A 106 23.36 -8.65 -4.80
N VAL A 107 23.22 -7.35 -4.52
CA VAL A 107 22.61 -6.42 -5.48
C VAL A 107 23.52 -6.12 -6.65
N ARG A 108 24.83 -5.95 -6.43
CA ARG A 108 25.79 -5.83 -7.53
C ARG A 108 25.76 -7.04 -8.46
N THR A 109 25.55 -8.23 -7.91
CA THR A 109 25.35 -9.44 -8.70
C THR A 109 24.09 -9.35 -9.56
N LEU A 110 22.95 -8.88 -9.00
CA LEU A 110 21.72 -8.69 -9.75
C LEU A 110 21.85 -7.59 -10.82
N GLU A 111 22.57 -6.50 -10.51
CA GLU A 111 22.87 -5.45 -11.49
C GLU A 111 23.76 -5.95 -12.63
N ALA A 112 24.76 -6.77 -12.33
CA ALA A 112 25.59 -7.43 -13.33
C ALA A 112 24.77 -8.37 -14.23
N MET A 113 23.72 -9.00 -13.70
CA MET A 113 22.73 -9.80 -14.43
C MET A 113 21.70 -8.96 -15.18
N LYS A 114 21.85 -7.61 -15.18
CA LYS A 114 20.96 -6.67 -15.88
C LYS A 114 19.52 -6.65 -15.35
N ALA A 115 19.33 -6.77 -14.01
CA ALA A 115 18.05 -6.49 -13.41
C ALA A 115 17.71 -4.99 -13.56
N ASP A 116 16.59 -4.67 -14.20
CA ASP A 116 16.12 -3.28 -14.41
C ASP A 116 15.41 -2.76 -13.16
N TYR A 117 14.64 -3.62 -12.48
CA TYR A 117 13.86 -3.30 -11.29
C TYR A 117 14.18 -4.28 -10.16
N ILE A 118 14.35 -3.75 -8.96
CA ILE A 118 14.52 -4.56 -7.75
C ILE A 118 13.42 -4.20 -6.76
N VAL A 119 12.53 -5.15 -6.52
CA VAL A 119 11.52 -5.06 -5.47
C VAL A 119 12.11 -5.62 -4.19
N MET A 120 12.38 -4.75 -3.23
CA MET A 120 13.03 -5.14 -1.99
C MET A 120 12.08 -5.13 -0.81
N ARG A 121 12.08 -6.21 -0.01
CA ARG A 121 11.47 -6.26 1.32
C ARG A 121 12.51 -6.68 2.36
N HIS A 122 12.67 -5.88 3.42
CA HIS A 122 13.75 -6.08 4.39
C HIS A 122 13.30 -5.80 5.82
N ALA A 123 13.93 -6.49 6.81
CA ALA A 123 13.65 -6.27 8.23
C ALA A 123 14.21 -4.95 8.76
N ALA A 124 15.31 -4.46 8.19
CA ALA A 124 15.88 -3.18 8.56
C ALA A 124 15.18 -2.03 7.82
N SER A 125 14.76 -1.02 8.58
CA SER A 125 14.27 0.24 8.02
C SER A 125 15.34 0.92 7.17
N LEU A 126 14.91 1.61 6.10
CA LEU A 126 15.77 2.32 5.14
C LEU A 126 16.71 1.44 4.29
N ALA A 127 16.62 0.11 4.36
CA ALA A 127 17.41 -0.76 3.51
C ALA A 127 17.17 -0.51 2.00
N PRO A 128 15.93 -0.30 1.50
CA PRO A 128 15.70 0.09 0.11
C PRO A 128 16.31 1.45 -0.25
N HIS A 129 16.33 2.41 0.68
CA HIS A 129 16.99 3.73 0.46
C HIS A 129 18.50 3.60 0.33
N PHE A 130 19.11 2.77 1.18
CA PHE A 130 20.54 2.47 1.06
C PHE A 130 20.84 1.82 -0.29
N LEU A 131 20.00 0.88 -0.70
CA LEU A 131 20.14 0.17 -1.96
C LEU A 131 20.06 1.11 -3.16
N SER A 132 19.03 1.96 -3.21
CA SER A 132 18.78 2.88 -4.34
C SER A 132 19.93 3.83 -4.63
N LYS A 133 20.73 4.17 -3.61
CA LYS A 133 21.93 5.02 -3.74
C LYS A 133 23.13 4.29 -4.35
N ASN A 134 23.11 2.96 -4.35
CA ASN A 134 24.26 2.13 -4.71
C ASN A 134 24.07 1.35 -6.01
N ILE A 135 22.93 1.51 -6.71
CA ILE A 135 22.62 0.81 -7.96
C ILE A 135 22.00 1.74 -8.99
N LYS A 136 22.12 1.36 -10.27
CA LYS A 136 21.52 2.09 -11.40
C LYS A 136 20.05 1.72 -11.62
N GLY A 137 19.70 0.45 -11.42
CA GLY A 137 18.33 -0.04 -11.58
C GLY A 137 17.35 0.60 -10.61
N SER A 138 16.07 0.58 -10.94
CA SER A 138 15.00 1.12 -10.10
C SER A 138 14.75 0.25 -8.87
N VAL A 139 14.64 0.86 -7.69
CA VAL A 139 14.29 0.19 -6.43
C VAL A 139 12.85 0.51 -6.04
N ILE A 140 12.08 -0.55 -5.76
CA ILE A 140 10.72 -0.44 -5.25
C ILE A 140 10.68 -1.05 -3.85
N ASN A 141 10.24 -0.25 -2.87
CA ASN A 141 10.10 -0.71 -1.49
C ASN A 141 8.86 -1.59 -1.32
N GLY A 142 9.05 -2.90 -1.16
CA GLY A 142 8.02 -3.91 -0.84
C GLY A 142 7.72 -4.04 0.66
N GLY A 143 8.25 -3.13 1.49
CA GLY A 143 8.11 -3.06 2.95
C GLY A 143 9.42 -3.22 3.70
N ASP A 144 9.80 -2.22 4.51
CA ASP A 144 11.04 -2.21 5.26
C ASP A 144 10.82 -1.91 6.75
N GLY A 145 11.24 -2.82 7.61
CA GLY A 145 11.15 -2.70 9.06
C GLY A 145 9.80 -2.19 9.57
N PHE A 146 9.83 -1.11 10.34
CA PHE A 146 8.66 -0.33 10.80
C PHE A 146 8.50 0.99 10.01
N HIS A 147 9.31 1.21 8.96
CA HIS A 147 9.43 2.49 8.28
C HIS A 147 8.35 2.68 7.22
N ALA A 148 8.35 1.90 6.13
CA ALA A 148 7.46 2.17 5.01
C ALA A 148 6.99 0.91 4.27
N HIS A 149 5.81 1.02 3.66
CA HIS A 149 5.27 0.11 2.65
C HIS A 149 4.46 0.91 1.62
N PRO A 150 5.12 1.72 0.78
CA PRO A 150 4.44 2.71 -0.06
C PRO A 150 3.40 2.08 -0.99
N THR A 151 3.70 0.91 -1.56
CA THR A 151 2.76 0.26 -2.49
C THR A 151 1.51 -0.28 -1.81
N GLN A 152 1.52 -0.47 -0.47
CA GLN A 152 0.31 -0.78 0.28
C GLN A 152 -0.56 0.48 0.44
N ALA A 153 0.02 1.60 0.88
CA ALA A 153 -0.72 2.84 1.02
C ALA A 153 -1.31 3.32 -0.33
N LEU A 154 -0.57 3.14 -1.43
CA LEU A 154 -1.08 3.48 -2.76
C LEU A 154 -2.26 2.60 -3.18
N LEU A 155 -2.23 1.30 -2.90
CA LEU A 155 -3.38 0.43 -3.20
C LEU A 155 -4.56 0.69 -2.28
N ASP A 156 -4.33 1.04 -1.01
CA ASP A 156 -5.37 1.42 -0.06
C ASP A 156 -6.01 2.75 -0.51
N THR A 157 -5.21 3.73 -0.90
CA THR A 157 -5.66 4.99 -1.50
C THR A 157 -6.49 4.74 -2.76
N TYR A 158 -5.98 3.94 -3.69
CA TYR A 158 -6.71 3.62 -4.94
C TYR A 158 -8.04 2.92 -4.66
N SER A 159 -8.08 2.02 -3.67
CA SER A 159 -9.31 1.31 -3.31
C SER A 159 -10.39 2.24 -2.75
N ILE A 160 -9.99 3.28 -2.00
CA ILE A 160 -10.91 4.32 -1.53
C ILE A 160 -11.36 5.20 -2.70
N LEU A 161 -10.43 5.67 -3.55
CA LEU A 161 -10.75 6.47 -4.72
C LEU A 161 -11.74 5.77 -5.65
N GLU A 162 -11.57 4.47 -5.87
CA GLU A 162 -12.48 3.67 -6.70
C GLU A 162 -13.90 3.63 -6.16
N LYS A 163 -14.10 3.65 -4.85
CA LYS A 163 -15.42 3.60 -4.20
C LYS A 163 -16.04 4.97 -3.95
N ARG A 164 -15.23 5.99 -3.68
CA ARG A 164 -15.67 7.33 -3.24
C ARG A 164 -15.38 8.44 -4.25
N GLY A 165 -14.53 8.21 -5.24
CA GLY A 165 -14.10 9.22 -6.22
C GLY A 165 -13.08 10.22 -5.66
N SER A 166 -13.09 10.52 -4.37
CA SER A 166 -12.16 11.43 -3.70
C SER A 166 -11.90 10.99 -2.26
N LEU A 167 -10.74 11.35 -1.71
CA LEU A 167 -10.47 11.26 -0.27
C LEU A 167 -10.74 12.58 0.45
N GLU A 168 -10.89 13.68 -0.26
CA GLU A 168 -11.10 15.02 0.30
C GLU A 168 -12.30 15.03 1.25
N GLY A 169 -12.08 15.41 2.51
CA GLY A 169 -13.12 15.52 3.53
C GLY A 169 -13.61 14.19 4.12
N LEU A 170 -13.15 13.02 3.64
CA LEU A 170 -13.49 11.74 4.26
C LEU A 170 -12.84 11.63 5.64
N HIS A 171 -13.56 11.03 6.58
CA HIS A 171 -13.05 10.68 7.90
C HIS A 171 -12.62 9.21 7.91
N ILE A 172 -11.33 8.94 7.99
CA ILE A 172 -10.73 7.61 7.91
C ILE A 172 -10.19 7.19 9.26
N GLY A 173 -10.68 6.07 9.80
CA GLY A 173 -10.15 5.45 11.00
C GLY A 173 -9.12 4.37 10.68
N ILE A 174 -7.92 4.45 11.26
CA ILE A 174 -6.92 3.37 11.23
C ILE A 174 -6.84 2.80 12.63
N ILE A 175 -7.22 1.51 12.78
CA ILE A 175 -7.50 0.92 14.08
C ILE A 175 -6.60 -0.29 14.32
N GLY A 176 -5.91 -0.33 15.46
CA GLY A 176 -5.15 -1.50 15.91
C GLY A 176 -3.73 -1.26 16.36
N ASP A 177 -2.79 -2.10 15.91
CA ASP A 177 -1.36 -2.01 16.27
C ASP A 177 -0.64 -0.99 15.39
N ILE A 178 -0.79 0.30 15.72
CA ILE A 178 -0.20 1.42 14.96
C ILE A 178 1.31 1.44 15.10
N LYS A 179 1.81 1.20 16.31
CA LYS A 179 3.24 1.29 16.66
C LYS A 179 4.12 0.39 15.76
N HIS A 180 3.68 -0.82 15.49
CA HIS A 180 4.43 -1.81 14.72
C HIS A 180 4.01 -1.84 13.24
N SER A 181 3.06 -1.00 12.84
CA SER A 181 2.54 -0.98 11.48
C SER A 181 3.24 0.04 10.58
N ARG A 182 4.09 -0.44 9.70
CA ARG A 182 4.63 0.37 8.58
C ARG A 182 3.52 0.83 7.62
N VAL A 183 2.40 0.09 7.56
CA VAL A 183 1.24 0.44 6.73
C VAL A 183 0.57 1.68 7.30
N ALA A 184 0.24 1.71 8.60
CA ALA A 184 -0.36 2.88 9.25
C ALA A 184 0.42 4.16 8.97
N ARG A 185 1.76 4.10 9.03
CA ARG A 185 2.62 5.27 8.76
C ARG A 185 2.43 5.80 7.34
N CYS A 186 2.45 4.91 6.36
CA CYS A 186 2.29 5.30 4.96
C CYS A 186 0.84 5.74 4.65
N ASP A 187 -0.16 5.08 5.23
CA ASP A 187 -1.57 5.42 5.03
C ASP A 187 -1.89 6.80 5.58
N VAL A 188 -1.44 7.12 6.81
CA VAL A 188 -1.62 8.48 7.38
C VAL A 188 -1.06 9.52 6.42
N GLN A 189 0.17 9.33 5.93
CA GLN A 189 0.80 10.28 5.02
C GLN A 189 0.06 10.41 3.68
N ALA A 190 -0.38 9.29 3.10
CA ALA A 190 -1.09 9.30 1.82
C ALA A 190 -2.47 9.96 1.96
N PHE A 191 -3.23 9.56 2.97
CA PHE A 191 -4.60 10.03 3.15
C PHE A 191 -4.66 11.51 3.53
N THR A 192 -3.79 11.98 4.44
CA THR A 192 -3.72 13.40 4.81
C THR A 192 -3.27 14.28 3.64
N LYS A 193 -2.32 13.83 2.81
CA LYS A 193 -1.92 14.53 1.58
C LYS A 193 -3.07 14.71 0.59
N LEU A 194 -4.03 13.78 0.60
CA LEU A 194 -5.22 13.81 -0.26
C LEU A 194 -6.43 14.49 0.38
N GLY A 195 -6.26 15.14 1.54
CA GLY A 195 -7.28 15.94 2.21
C GLY A 195 -8.25 15.16 3.10
N ALA A 196 -7.96 13.89 3.41
CA ALA A 196 -8.76 13.15 4.39
C ALA A 196 -8.41 13.55 5.84
N ARG A 197 -9.40 13.54 6.71
CA ARG A 197 -9.20 13.53 8.16
C ARG A 197 -8.87 12.12 8.60
N VAL A 198 -7.73 11.91 9.25
CA VAL A 198 -7.31 10.59 9.71
C VAL A 198 -7.32 10.53 11.23
N THR A 199 -8.00 9.54 11.80
CA THR A 199 -7.99 9.25 13.24
C THR A 199 -7.42 7.86 13.49
N LEU A 200 -6.40 7.82 14.35
CA LEU A 200 -5.80 6.58 14.81
C LEU A 200 -6.46 6.12 16.11
N CYS A 201 -6.80 4.83 16.21
CA CYS A 201 -7.42 4.26 17.40
C CYS A 201 -6.77 2.93 17.79
N GLY A 202 -6.52 2.74 19.08
CA GLY A 202 -5.93 1.50 19.60
C GLY A 202 -5.51 1.63 21.06
N PRO A 203 -4.94 0.56 21.64
CA PRO A 203 -4.36 0.63 22.99
C PRO A 203 -3.29 1.71 23.09
N SER A 204 -3.24 2.45 24.19
CA SER A 204 -2.27 3.55 24.39
C SER A 204 -0.81 3.10 24.24
N THR A 205 -0.51 1.86 24.61
CA THR A 205 0.81 1.24 24.44
C THR A 205 1.21 0.96 22.98
N LEU A 206 0.21 0.91 22.08
CA LEU A 206 0.35 0.64 20.66
C LEU A 206 0.07 1.88 19.78
N LEU A 207 -0.17 3.03 20.39
CA LEU A 207 -0.59 4.26 19.72
C LEU A 207 0.35 5.42 20.06
N PRO A 208 1.48 5.57 19.34
CA PRO A 208 2.45 6.62 19.59
C PRO A 208 1.90 8.01 19.24
N ASP A 209 2.09 8.99 20.14
CA ASP A 209 1.65 10.38 19.94
C ASP A 209 2.37 11.09 18.78
N GLU A 210 3.52 10.60 18.38
CA GLU A 210 4.32 11.14 17.27
C GLU A 210 3.58 11.13 15.94
N PHE A 211 2.54 10.33 15.79
CA PHE A 211 1.72 10.34 14.58
C PHE A 211 0.93 11.63 14.36
N ARG A 212 0.76 12.46 15.39
CA ARG A 212 0.16 13.80 15.26
C ARG A 212 0.97 14.72 14.34
N GLN A 213 2.28 14.54 14.25
CA GLN A 213 3.12 15.29 13.32
C GLN A 213 2.79 15.04 11.84
N TYR A 214 2.14 13.92 11.52
CA TYR A 214 1.66 13.59 10.18
C TYR A 214 0.21 14.06 9.93
N GLY A 215 -0.38 14.82 10.87
CA GLY A 215 -1.74 15.35 10.75
C GLY A 215 -2.85 14.37 11.19
N ALA A 216 -2.50 13.29 11.91
CA ALA A 216 -3.51 12.37 12.42
C ALA A 216 -4.04 12.78 13.80
N ASP A 217 -5.34 12.64 13.99
CA ASP A 217 -5.97 12.65 15.32
C ASP A 217 -5.74 11.32 16.03
N ILE A 218 -5.79 11.32 17.37
CA ILE A 218 -5.60 10.12 18.19
C ILE A 218 -6.76 9.99 19.17
N THR A 219 -7.36 8.81 19.24
CA THR A 219 -8.37 8.45 20.24
C THR A 219 -8.13 7.04 20.78
N TYR A 220 -8.60 6.77 21.99
CA TYR A 220 -8.56 5.47 22.63
C TYR A 220 -9.95 4.81 22.73
N ASN A 221 -11.00 5.52 22.29
CA ASN A 221 -12.38 5.07 22.34
C ASN A 221 -12.89 4.78 20.92
N LEU A 222 -12.93 3.49 20.58
CA LEU A 222 -13.40 3.05 19.29
C LEU A 222 -14.92 3.28 19.13
N ASP A 223 -15.70 3.05 20.19
CA ASP A 223 -17.17 3.14 20.12
C ASP A 223 -17.67 4.56 19.85
N GLU A 224 -16.95 5.59 20.30
CA GLU A 224 -17.25 6.99 19.99
C GLU A 224 -16.82 7.38 18.56
N LEU A 225 -15.78 6.75 18.05
CA LEU A 225 -15.23 7.06 16.73
C LEU A 225 -16.08 6.48 15.58
N LEU A 226 -16.60 5.25 15.74
CA LEU A 226 -17.25 4.49 14.67
C LEU A 226 -18.36 5.24 13.91
N PRO A 227 -19.30 5.98 14.58
CA PRO A 227 -20.38 6.66 13.87
C PRO A 227 -19.91 7.80 12.95
N GLU A 228 -18.70 8.32 13.16
CA GLU A 228 -18.16 9.44 12.39
C GLU A 228 -17.43 8.99 11.11
N LEU A 229 -17.00 7.72 11.05
CA LEU A 229 -16.11 7.24 10.00
C LEU A 229 -16.82 6.98 8.67
N ASP A 230 -16.13 7.31 7.59
CA ASP A 230 -16.48 6.92 6.20
C ASP A 230 -15.70 5.69 5.75
N VAL A 231 -14.49 5.50 6.29
CA VAL A 231 -13.62 4.36 6.00
C VAL A 231 -12.97 3.86 7.29
N ILE A 232 -12.92 2.54 7.45
CA ILE A 232 -12.21 1.87 8.54
C ILE A 232 -11.12 1.00 7.93
N ASN A 233 -9.85 1.24 8.28
CA ASN A 233 -8.74 0.36 7.97
C ASN A 233 -8.30 -0.37 9.24
N MET A 234 -8.69 -1.65 9.37
CA MET A 234 -8.34 -2.49 10.49
C MET A 234 -6.93 -3.04 10.34
N LEU A 235 -6.11 -2.93 11.38
CA LEU A 235 -4.74 -3.42 11.37
C LEU A 235 -4.61 -4.69 12.22
N ARG A 236 -3.83 -5.63 11.71
CA ARG A 236 -3.48 -6.84 12.43
C ARG A 236 -2.60 -6.55 13.64
N ILE A 237 -2.88 -7.22 14.76
CA ILE A 237 -1.95 -7.24 15.90
C ILE A 237 -0.72 -8.07 15.50
N GLN A 238 0.46 -7.44 15.50
CA GLN A 238 1.72 -8.05 15.07
C GLN A 238 2.48 -8.63 16.27
N ARG A 239 1.96 -9.70 16.87
CA ARG A 239 2.52 -10.35 18.06
C ARG A 239 3.99 -10.77 17.89
N GLU A 240 4.35 -11.19 16.69
CA GLU A 240 5.71 -11.58 16.32
C GLU A 240 6.72 -10.43 16.37
N ARG A 241 6.26 -9.18 16.39
CA ARG A 241 7.08 -7.97 16.48
C ARG A 241 7.12 -7.36 17.87
N GLN A 242 6.27 -7.82 18.77
CA GLN A 242 6.17 -7.28 20.13
C GLN A 242 7.22 -7.93 21.04
N LYS A 243 8.07 -7.10 21.66
CA LYS A 243 8.96 -7.52 22.72
C LYS A 243 8.27 -7.32 24.06
N GLY A 244 7.52 -8.33 24.52
CA GLY A 244 6.73 -8.27 25.75
C GLY A 244 5.24 -8.08 25.52
N SER A 245 4.46 -8.09 26.61
CA SER A 245 3.00 -7.90 26.57
C SER A 245 2.68 -6.40 26.57
N LEU A 246 2.20 -5.87 25.46
CA LEU A 246 1.82 -4.46 25.31
C LEU A 246 0.32 -4.22 25.56
N PHE A 247 -0.43 -5.28 25.76
CA PHE A 247 -1.83 -5.28 26.21
C PHE A 247 -2.08 -6.56 27.03
N PRO A 248 -3.06 -6.57 27.96
CA PRO A 248 -3.22 -7.65 28.93
C PRO A 248 -3.57 -9.01 28.30
N SER A 249 -4.46 -9.02 27.32
CA SER A 249 -4.88 -10.25 26.62
C SER A 249 -5.51 -9.97 25.26
N ILE A 250 -5.50 -10.98 24.38
CA ILE A 250 -6.24 -10.94 23.09
C ILE A 250 -7.74 -10.72 23.34
N ARG A 251 -8.30 -11.31 24.38
CA ARG A 251 -9.71 -11.15 24.72
C ARG A 251 -10.04 -9.69 25.08
N GLU A 252 -9.18 -9.03 25.83
CA GLU A 252 -9.36 -7.61 26.16
C GLU A 252 -9.20 -6.72 24.93
N TYR A 253 -8.20 -7.01 24.08
CA TYR A 253 -8.06 -6.31 22.81
C TYR A 253 -9.32 -6.46 21.96
N HIS A 254 -9.83 -7.67 21.78
CA HIS A 254 -11.07 -7.92 21.03
C HIS A 254 -12.25 -7.15 21.63
N LEU A 255 -12.40 -7.20 22.95
CA LEU A 255 -13.48 -6.49 23.66
C LEU A 255 -13.44 -4.98 23.43
N LEU A 256 -12.25 -4.37 23.37
CA LEU A 256 -12.09 -2.91 23.30
C LEU A 256 -11.93 -2.39 21.88
N TYR A 257 -11.27 -3.12 20.97
CA TYR A 257 -10.82 -2.61 19.68
C TYR A 257 -11.20 -3.45 18.45
N ALA A 258 -11.82 -4.62 18.62
CA ALA A 258 -12.29 -5.38 17.47
C ALA A 258 -13.50 -4.71 16.80
N LEU A 259 -13.55 -4.77 15.48
CA LEU A 259 -14.76 -4.43 14.73
C LEU A 259 -15.68 -5.66 14.71
N THR A 260 -16.50 -5.76 15.75
CA THR A 260 -17.50 -6.81 15.89
C THR A 260 -18.77 -6.50 15.09
N GLU A 261 -19.64 -7.49 14.88
CA GLU A 261 -20.95 -7.29 14.25
C GLU A 261 -21.78 -6.21 14.96
N GLU A 262 -21.75 -6.17 16.31
CA GLU A 262 -22.47 -5.16 17.10
C GLU A 262 -21.92 -3.74 16.87
N ARG A 263 -20.60 -3.59 16.79
CA ARG A 263 -19.95 -2.32 16.48
C ARG A 263 -20.18 -1.89 15.05
N PHE A 264 -20.15 -2.82 14.12
CA PHE A 264 -20.44 -2.53 12.71
C PHE A 264 -21.82 -1.92 12.51
N LYS A 265 -22.82 -2.32 13.29
CA LYS A 265 -24.18 -1.73 13.28
C LYS A 265 -24.23 -0.27 13.72
N LYS A 266 -23.17 0.24 14.40
CA LYS A 266 -23.04 1.67 14.79
C LYS A 266 -22.39 2.52 13.72
N CYS A 267 -21.78 1.91 12.71
CA CYS A 267 -21.15 2.61 11.61
C CYS A 267 -22.17 3.22 10.65
N LYS A 268 -21.72 4.14 9.79
CA LYS A 268 -22.53 4.64 8.67
C LYS A 268 -22.93 3.49 7.74
N PRO A 269 -24.13 3.52 7.12
CA PRO A 269 -24.60 2.43 6.26
C PRO A 269 -23.70 2.16 5.06
N ASP A 270 -22.99 3.17 4.58
CA ASP A 270 -22.09 3.14 3.44
C ASP A 270 -20.61 3.08 3.83
N ILE A 271 -20.30 2.75 5.09
CA ILE A 271 -18.93 2.59 5.59
C ILE A 271 -18.12 1.64 4.70
N ILE A 272 -16.87 1.96 4.44
CA ILE A 272 -15.93 1.06 3.77
C ILE A 272 -15.05 0.39 4.81
N VAL A 273 -14.99 -0.96 4.77
CA VAL A 273 -14.12 -1.76 5.66
C VAL A 273 -12.94 -2.30 4.87
N MET A 274 -11.73 -2.01 5.36
CA MET A 274 -10.46 -2.37 4.76
C MET A 274 -9.57 -3.13 5.76
N HIS A 275 -8.63 -3.90 5.21
CA HIS A 275 -7.59 -4.57 5.99
C HIS A 275 -6.38 -4.91 5.10
N PRO A 276 -5.15 -4.47 5.40
CA PRO A 276 -3.98 -4.73 4.55
C PRO A 276 -3.55 -6.20 4.53
N GLY A 277 -4.15 -7.01 5.41
CA GLY A 277 -3.89 -8.45 5.56
C GLY A 277 -2.46 -8.83 5.99
N PRO A 278 -2.27 -10.09 6.46
CA PRO A 278 -3.29 -11.10 6.77
C PRO A 278 -4.14 -10.67 7.97
N MET A 279 -5.44 -10.95 7.94
CA MET A 279 -6.28 -10.70 9.09
C MET A 279 -6.26 -11.89 10.07
N ASN A 280 -6.42 -11.60 11.37
CA ASN A 280 -6.71 -12.61 12.37
C ASN A 280 -8.22 -12.56 12.64
N ARG A 281 -8.99 -13.40 11.96
CA ARG A 281 -10.44 -13.48 12.11
C ARG A 281 -10.80 -13.78 13.57
N GLY A 282 -11.81 -13.08 14.11
CA GLY A 282 -12.21 -13.17 15.49
C GLY A 282 -11.27 -12.51 16.51
N ILE A 283 -10.26 -11.74 16.06
CA ILE A 283 -9.38 -10.94 16.93
C ILE A 283 -9.61 -9.45 16.68
N GLU A 284 -9.18 -8.92 15.54
CA GLU A 284 -9.39 -7.51 15.19
C GLU A 284 -10.67 -7.29 14.38
N LEU A 285 -11.21 -8.34 13.74
CA LEU A 285 -12.33 -8.26 12.83
C LEU A 285 -13.14 -9.57 12.90
N ASP A 286 -14.45 -9.45 13.09
CA ASP A 286 -15.35 -10.60 13.05
C ASP A 286 -15.57 -11.09 11.61
N ASP A 287 -15.78 -12.40 11.43
CA ASP A 287 -15.99 -13.04 10.14
C ASP A 287 -17.13 -12.40 9.34
N VAL A 288 -18.26 -12.14 10.02
CA VAL A 288 -19.44 -11.52 9.40
C VAL A 288 -19.13 -10.15 8.82
N VAL A 289 -18.27 -9.36 9.48
CA VAL A 289 -17.87 -8.04 9.01
C VAL A 289 -16.81 -8.15 7.91
N ALA A 290 -15.87 -9.09 8.03
CA ALA A 290 -14.84 -9.32 7.02
C ALA A 290 -15.43 -9.70 5.65
N ASP A 291 -16.56 -10.40 5.65
CA ASP A 291 -17.21 -10.94 4.45
C ASP A 291 -18.50 -10.16 4.05
N CYS A 292 -18.79 -9.02 4.68
CA CYS A 292 -19.96 -8.21 4.38
C CYS A 292 -19.78 -7.39 3.07
N PRO A 293 -20.88 -6.88 2.47
CA PRO A 293 -20.82 -6.08 1.24
C PRO A 293 -20.00 -4.78 1.36
N ASN A 294 -19.85 -4.24 2.56
CA ASN A 294 -19.06 -3.04 2.83
C ASN A 294 -17.55 -3.32 2.90
N SER A 295 -17.16 -4.60 2.98
CA SER A 295 -15.77 -5.02 3.05
C SER A 295 -15.17 -5.08 1.64
N ILE A 296 -14.11 -4.31 1.42
CA ILE A 296 -13.37 -4.29 0.15
C ILE A 296 -12.01 -5.00 0.24
N ILE A 297 -11.84 -5.87 1.25
CA ILE A 297 -10.55 -6.55 1.53
C ILE A 297 -10.07 -7.38 0.34
N ASN A 298 -10.97 -8.05 -0.36
CA ASN A 298 -10.63 -8.83 -1.56
C ASN A 298 -10.33 -7.92 -2.76
N GLU A 299 -11.05 -6.81 -2.92
CA GLU A 299 -10.76 -5.81 -3.94
C GLU A 299 -9.38 -5.19 -3.74
N GLN A 300 -8.95 -4.93 -2.49
CA GLN A 300 -7.60 -4.44 -2.20
C GLN A 300 -6.52 -5.39 -2.77
N VAL A 301 -6.74 -6.70 -2.79
CA VAL A 301 -5.80 -7.67 -3.37
C VAL A 301 -5.67 -7.46 -4.88
N THR A 302 -6.78 -7.35 -5.58
CA THR A 302 -6.81 -7.10 -7.04
C THR A 302 -6.23 -5.73 -7.36
N ASN A 303 -6.67 -4.70 -6.64
CA ASN A 303 -6.18 -3.33 -6.77
C ASN A 303 -4.67 -3.23 -6.53
N GLY A 304 -4.15 -4.07 -5.62
CA GLY A 304 -2.73 -4.16 -5.36
C GLY A 304 -1.91 -4.61 -6.56
N VAL A 305 -2.43 -5.48 -7.43
CA VAL A 305 -1.73 -5.86 -8.65
C VAL A 305 -1.78 -4.71 -9.67
N ALA A 306 -2.94 -4.09 -9.87
CA ALA A 306 -3.11 -2.97 -10.80
C ALA A 306 -2.20 -1.76 -10.43
N VAL A 307 -2.15 -1.39 -9.15
CA VAL A 307 -1.26 -0.32 -8.66
C VAL A 307 0.21 -0.67 -8.88
N ARG A 308 0.62 -1.92 -8.67
CA ARG A 308 2.00 -2.34 -8.94
C ARG A 308 2.34 -2.35 -10.43
N MET A 309 1.37 -2.67 -11.29
CA MET A 309 1.52 -2.49 -12.74
C MET A 309 1.73 -1.02 -13.09
N ALA A 310 0.91 -0.12 -12.54
CA ALA A 310 1.05 1.33 -12.73
C ALA A 310 2.42 1.84 -12.29
N ILE A 311 2.90 1.41 -11.13
CA ILE A 311 4.22 1.78 -10.61
C ILE A 311 5.33 1.34 -11.57
N PHE A 312 5.34 0.11 -12.01
CA PHE A 312 6.34 -0.39 -12.97
C PHE A 312 6.29 0.40 -14.28
N TYR A 313 5.10 0.64 -14.81
CA TYR A 313 4.88 1.37 -16.04
C TYR A 313 5.43 2.81 -15.95
N LEU A 314 5.06 3.53 -14.90
CA LEU A 314 5.47 4.93 -14.71
C LEU A 314 6.97 5.06 -14.44
N LEU A 315 7.57 4.15 -13.69
CA LEU A 315 9.03 4.10 -13.48
C LEU A 315 9.79 3.72 -14.75
N ALA A 316 9.14 3.07 -15.72
CA ALA A 316 9.71 2.82 -17.05
C ALA A 316 9.68 4.06 -17.97
N GLY A 317 9.17 5.19 -17.51
CA GLY A 317 8.97 6.40 -18.30
C GLY A 317 7.64 6.41 -19.06
N GLY A 318 6.67 5.60 -18.64
CA GLY A 318 5.32 5.61 -19.18
C GLY A 318 4.64 6.95 -18.94
N LYS A 319 3.82 7.36 -19.91
CA LYS A 319 2.98 8.57 -19.83
C LYS A 319 1.59 8.18 -19.29
N PRO A 320 0.80 9.15 -18.76
CA PRO A 320 -0.59 8.89 -18.43
C PRO A 320 -1.33 8.25 -19.61
N LEU A 321 -2.10 7.21 -19.33
CA LEU A 321 -2.91 6.51 -20.35
C LEU A 321 -4.21 7.28 -20.53
N SER A 322 -4.62 7.53 -21.78
CA SER A 322 -5.91 8.10 -22.12
C SER A 322 -6.92 7.00 -22.45
N GLU A 323 -8.23 7.29 -22.34
CA GLU A 323 -9.28 6.33 -22.67
C GLU A 323 -9.21 5.86 -24.13
N GLU A 324 -8.72 6.70 -25.05
CA GLU A 324 -8.58 6.40 -26.48
C GLU A 324 -7.45 5.38 -26.79
N GLU A 325 -6.44 5.25 -25.92
CA GLU A 325 -5.31 4.33 -26.15
C GLU A 325 -5.61 2.88 -25.72
N THR A 326 -6.71 2.64 -25.04
CA THR A 326 -7.10 1.30 -24.56
C THR A 326 -7.92 0.50 -25.54
N GLU A 327 -8.56 1.13 -26.54
CA GLU A 327 -9.42 0.46 -27.53
C GLU A 327 -8.66 0.00 -28.80
N GLY A 328 -7.40 0.36 -28.96
CA GLY A 328 -6.61 0.18 -30.19
C GLY A 328 -5.55 -0.91 -30.20
N ASN A 329 -5.49 -1.84 -29.20
CA ASN A 329 -4.50 -2.93 -29.19
C ASN A 329 -5.11 -4.28 -28.83
#